data_343a656842c72af44b9ad5176a30fee1
#
_entry.id   343a656842c72af44b9ad5176a30fee1
#
_cell.length_a   1.000
_cell.length_b   1.000
_cell.length_c   1.000
_cell.angle_alpha   90.00
_cell.angle_beta   90.00
_cell.angle_gamma   90.00
#
_symmetry.space_group_name_H-M   'P 1'
#
loop_
_entity.id
_entity.type
_entity.pdbx_description
1 polymer ?
#
loop_
_entity_poly.entity_id
_entity_poly.type
_entity_poly.pdbx_seq_one_letter_code
_entity_poly.pdbx_strand_id
1 'polypeptide(L)'
;MFIKKIFIFFIISLLFYNFSKSQEINIVSKIDNKIITNIDIEVEKKYLLLLNEKLSKLNEKEFFKLAKNSLIKEKIKKKEIDKSFKKIDEKTKNKIFQNFYNRFGYNNKDEFIKFLNTKNIKFENLKEKLIVEAFWNQLIFIKFKNRIRIDQNSIERDIKNYYKSKDKKYEFNLSEIEIDFEKDINSKRKEILKYIEKFGFKVAANKYSKSDTSKFGGEIGWIKSSRLTKTIKNQISKINIGEITEPIQTSNGYIL
;
A
#
# COMPACT_ATOMS: atom_id res chain seq x y z
N MET A 1 8.77 -43.48 -50.77
CA MET A 1 9.25 -42.13 -50.41
C MET A 1 8.14 -41.19 -49.90
N PHE A 2 6.90 -41.29 -50.39
CA PHE A 2 5.73 -40.48 -49.98
C PHE A 2 5.28 -40.74 -48.53
N ILE A 3 5.22 -41.99 -48.09
CA ILE A 3 4.74 -42.37 -46.73
C ILE A 3 5.66 -41.84 -45.61
N LYS A 4 6.97 -41.81 -45.83
CA LYS A 4 7.91 -41.21 -44.86
C LYS A 4 7.71 -39.70 -44.68
N LYS A 5 7.35 -38.97 -45.75
CA LYS A 5 7.06 -37.51 -45.68
C LYS A 5 5.78 -37.22 -44.93
N ILE A 6 4.73 -38.02 -45.08
CA ILE A 6 3.46 -37.90 -44.34
C ILE A 6 3.67 -38.17 -42.87
N PHE A 7 4.49 -39.18 -42.51
CA PHE A 7 4.78 -39.50 -41.12
C PHE A 7 5.59 -38.40 -40.40
N ILE A 8 6.53 -37.77 -41.10
CA ILE A 8 7.30 -36.62 -40.58
C ILE A 8 6.39 -35.41 -40.37
N PHE A 9 5.46 -35.16 -41.29
CA PHE A 9 4.50 -34.05 -41.16
C PHE A 9 3.53 -34.25 -39.96
N PHE A 10 3.14 -35.48 -39.68
CA PHE A 10 2.30 -35.85 -38.54
C PHE A 10 3.04 -35.69 -37.20
N ILE A 11 4.33 -36.05 -37.15
CA ILE A 11 5.18 -35.89 -35.97
C ILE A 11 5.43 -34.41 -35.71
N ILE A 12 5.65 -33.58 -36.75
CA ILE A 12 5.82 -32.13 -36.62
C ILE A 12 4.50 -31.46 -36.15
N SER A 13 3.34 -31.92 -36.63
CA SER A 13 2.03 -31.45 -36.19
C SER A 13 1.76 -31.75 -34.69
N LEU A 14 2.23 -32.84 -34.17
CA LEU A 14 2.14 -33.22 -32.76
C LEU A 14 3.03 -32.34 -31.85
N LEU A 15 4.14 -31.82 -32.35
CA LEU A 15 5.04 -30.93 -31.61
C LEU A 15 4.46 -29.51 -31.45
N PHE A 16 3.47 -29.11 -32.25
CA PHE A 16 2.77 -27.82 -32.15
C PHE A 16 1.50 -27.86 -31.29
N TYR A 17 1.15 -28.99 -30.70
CA TYR A 17 0.15 -28.99 -29.62
C TYR A 17 0.75 -28.34 -28.38
N ASN A 18 0.87 -27.00 -28.45
CA ASN A 18 1.02 -26.22 -27.25
C ASN A 18 -0.23 -26.46 -26.40
N PHE A 19 -0.10 -27.31 -25.37
CA PHE A 19 -1.05 -27.36 -24.29
C PHE A 19 -1.10 -25.96 -23.68
N SER A 20 -2.01 -25.12 -24.18
CA SER A 20 -2.39 -23.89 -23.50
C SER A 20 -2.94 -24.35 -22.15
N LYS A 21 -2.10 -24.29 -21.09
CA LYS A 21 -2.59 -24.47 -19.73
C LYS A 21 -3.59 -23.34 -19.47
N SER A 22 -4.86 -23.62 -19.73
CA SER A 22 -5.96 -22.75 -19.27
C SER A 22 -5.81 -22.67 -17.76
N GLN A 23 -5.50 -21.48 -17.27
CA GLN A 23 -5.44 -21.24 -15.82
C GLN A 23 -6.87 -21.34 -15.29
N GLU A 24 -7.15 -22.35 -14.48
CA GLU A 24 -8.45 -22.54 -13.86
C GLU A 24 -8.81 -21.31 -13.00
N ILE A 25 -9.99 -20.74 -13.23
CA ILE A 25 -10.45 -19.56 -12.49
C ILE A 25 -11.23 -20.04 -11.26
N ASN A 26 -10.67 -19.81 -10.08
CA ASN A 26 -11.25 -20.19 -8.81
C ASN A 26 -11.68 -18.96 -8.00
N ILE A 27 -12.86 -19.02 -7.39
CA ILE A 27 -13.33 -17.97 -6.48
C ILE A 27 -12.61 -18.11 -5.14
N VAL A 28 -11.84 -17.09 -4.77
CA VAL A 28 -11.08 -17.00 -3.51
C VAL A 28 -11.91 -16.37 -2.39
N SER A 29 -12.76 -15.39 -2.73
CA SER A 29 -13.60 -14.68 -1.77
C SER A 29 -14.78 -14.03 -2.46
N LYS A 30 -15.86 -13.81 -1.69
CA LYS A 30 -17.04 -13.05 -2.13
C LYS A 30 -17.32 -11.94 -1.13
N ILE A 31 -17.55 -10.73 -1.62
CA ILE A 31 -17.90 -9.54 -0.84
C ILE A 31 -19.14 -8.95 -1.48
N ASP A 32 -20.29 -9.11 -0.83
CA ASP A 32 -21.60 -8.81 -1.43
C ASP A 32 -21.72 -9.48 -2.81
N ASN A 33 -21.95 -8.66 -3.86
CA ASN A 33 -22.08 -9.12 -5.26
C ASN A 33 -20.75 -9.12 -6.03
N LYS A 34 -19.62 -8.84 -5.37
CA LYS A 34 -18.30 -8.84 -5.99
C LYS A 34 -17.54 -10.08 -5.59
N ILE A 35 -16.89 -10.72 -6.56
CA ILE A 35 -16.01 -11.85 -6.34
C ILE A 35 -14.55 -11.42 -6.43
N ILE A 36 -13.69 -12.17 -5.76
CA ILE A 36 -12.23 -12.11 -5.88
C ILE A 36 -11.79 -13.50 -6.33
N THR A 37 -11.10 -13.55 -7.45
CA THR A 37 -10.58 -14.79 -8.03
C THR A 37 -9.08 -14.97 -7.74
N ASN A 38 -8.57 -16.17 -8.01
CA ASN A 38 -7.12 -16.43 -7.99
C ASN A 38 -6.38 -15.52 -8.99
N ILE A 39 -6.99 -15.19 -10.13
CA ILE A 39 -6.41 -14.26 -11.11
C ILE A 39 -6.26 -12.85 -10.52
N ASP A 40 -7.29 -12.37 -9.79
CA ASP A 40 -7.21 -11.08 -9.12
C ASP A 40 -6.08 -11.05 -8.08
N ILE A 41 -5.87 -12.16 -7.34
CA ILE A 41 -4.77 -12.29 -6.39
C ILE A 41 -3.42 -12.13 -7.08
N GLU A 42 -3.21 -12.80 -8.22
CA GLU A 42 -1.94 -12.69 -8.95
C GLU A 42 -1.70 -11.28 -9.51
N VAL A 43 -2.74 -10.60 -9.97
CA VAL A 43 -2.65 -9.19 -10.38
C VAL A 43 -2.29 -8.30 -9.18
N GLU A 44 -2.92 -8.55 -8.03
CA GLU A 44 -2.65 -7.79 -6.80
C GLU A 44 -1.22 -8.00 -6.29
N LYS A 45 -0.70 -9.23 -6.33
CA LYS A 45 0.70 -9.50 -5.98
C LYS A 45 1.67 -8.67 -6.81
N LYS A 46 1.45 -8.58 -8.13
CA LYS A 46 2.28 -7.74 -9.02
C LYS A 46 2.23 -6.26 -8.62
N TYR A 47 1.04 -5.75 -8.30
CA TYR A 47 0.87 -4.38 -7.83
C TYR A 47 1.61 -4.13 -6.51
N LEU A 48 1.47 -5.05 -5.54
CA LEU A 48 2.17 -4.93 -4.26
C LEU A 48 3.69 -4.98 -4.42
N LEU A 49 4.21 -5.84 -5.31
CA LEU A 49 5.64 -5.89 -5.65
C LEU A 49 6.13 -4.61 -6.34
N LEU A 50 5.29 -3.96 -7.16
CA LEU A 50 5.61 -2.65 -7.74
C LEU A 50 5.85 -1.61 -6.64
N LEU A 51 5.04 -1.63 -5.58
CA LEU A 51 5.16 -0.69 -4.46
C LEU A 51 6.30 -1.06 -3.50
N ASN A 52 6.55 -2.35 -3.32
CA ASN A 52 7.57 -2.86 -2.41
C ASN A 52 8.14 -4.20 -2.88
N GLU A 53 9.27 -4.17 -3.56
CA GLU A 53 9.95 -5.37 -4.10
C GLU A 53 10.38 -6.37 -3.01
N LYS A 54 10.56 -5.91 -1.76
CA LYS A 54 10.93 -6.81 -0.64
C LYS A 54 9.86 -7.82 -0.28
N LEU A 55 8.62 -7.62 -0.76
CA LEU A 55 7.54 -8.60 -0.60
C LEU A 55 7.82 -9.93 -1.33
N SER A 56 8.75 -9.95 -2.28
CA SER A 56 9.24 -11.18 -2.91
C SER A 56 9.89 -12.17 -1.93
N LYS A 57 10.27 -11.70 -0.73
CA LYS A 57 10.85 -12.54 0.33
C LYS A 57 9.79 -13.29 1.15
N LEU A 58 8.51 -12.95 1.02
CA LEU A 58 7.43 -13.65 1.68
C LEU A 58 7.23 -15.04 1.08
N ASN A 59 6.86 -16.02 1.91
CA ASN A 59 6.39 -17.28 1.38
C ASN A 59 5.02 -17.10 0.70
N GLU A 60 4.68 -18.05 -0.17
CA GLU A 60 3.48 -17.99 -1.00
C GLU A 60 2.19 -17.78 -0.19
N LYS A 61 2.06 -18.48 0.94
CA LYS A 61 0.87 -18.40 1.81
C LYS A 61 0.70 -17.02 2.45
N GLU A 62 1.79 -16.42 2.91
CA GLU A 62 1.77 -15.08 3.50
C GLU A 62 1.47 -14.03 2.44
N PHE A 63 2.10 -14.14 1.26
CA PHE A 63 1.87 -13.19 0.18
C PHE A 63 0.45 -13.28 -0.37
N PHE A 64 -0.07 -14.49 -0.53
CA PHE A 64 -1.48 -14.72 -0.90
C PHE A 64 -2.43 -14.05 0.10
N LYS A 65 -2.22 -14.25 1.41
CA LYS A 65 -3.05 -13.64 2.45
C LYS A 65 -3.00 -12.10 2.41
N LEU A 66 -1.81 -11.54 2.20
CA LEU A 66 -1.61 -10.09 2.06
C LEU A 66 -2.38 -9.54 0.86
N ALA A 67 -2.23 -10.15 -0.33
CA ALA A 67 -2.90 -9.76 -1.55
C ALA A 67 -4.43 -9.88 -1.42
N LYS A 68 -4.92 -10.98 -0.85
CA LYS A 68 -6.35 -11.17 -0.57
C LYS A 68 -6.91 -10.06 0.32
N ASN A 69 -6.24 -9.74 1.42
CA ASN A 69 -6.69 -8.69 2.34
C ASN A 69 -6.66 -7.30 1.69
N SER A 70 -5.66 -7.02 0.85
CA SER A 70 -5.58 -5.78 0.08
C SER A 70 -6.79 -5.62 -0.85
N LEU A 71 -7.13 -6.66 -1.61
CA LEU A 71 -8.30 -6.65 -2.50
C LEU A 71 -9.63 -6.52 -1.74
N ILE A 72 -9.77 -7.18 -0.59
CA ILE A 72 -10.95 -7.04 0.26
C ILE A 72 -11.13 -5.57 0.68
N LYS A 73 -10.06 -4.95 1.21
CA LYS A 73 -10.09 -3.53 1.59
C LYS A 73 -10.44 -2.63 0.40
N GLU A 74 -9.84 -2.87 -0.76
CA GLU A 74 -10.12 -2.10 -1.98
C GLU A 74 -11.60 -2.20 -2.40
N LYS A 75 -12.19 -3.40 -2.42
CA LYS A 75 -13.60 -3.60 -2.78
C LYS A 75 -14.54 -2.88 -1.81
N ILE A 76 -14.24 -2.90 -0.51
CA ILE A 76 -15.00 -2.19 0.52
C ILE A 76 -14.88 -0.67 0.32
N LYS A 77 -13.67 -0.14 0.13
CA LYS A 77 -13.42 1.27 -0.16
C LYS A 77 -14.19 1.71 -1.41
N LYS A 78 -14.08 0.96 -2.50
CA LYS A 78 -14.77 1.25 -3.77
C LYS A 78 -16.28 1.32 -3.57
N LYS A 79 -16.88 0.39 -2.85
CA LYS A 79 -18.32 0.39 -2.55
C LYS A 79 -18.77 1.68 -1.87
N GLU A 80 -18.01 2.16 -0.88
CA GLU A 80 -18.35 3.40 -0.17
C GLU A 80 -18.12 4.65 -1.03
N ILE A 81 -17.09 4.64 -1.88
CA ILE A 81 -16.81 5.71 -2.85
C ILE A 81 -17.95 5.82 -3.86
N ASP A 82 -18.38 4.69 -4.45
CA ASP A 82 -19.44 4.65 -5.46
C ASP A 82 -20.80 5.20 -4.92
N LYS A 83 -21.05 5.06 -3.60
CA LYS A 83 -22.22 5.68 -2.95
C LYS A 83 -22.10 7.21 -2.82
N SER A 84 -20.90 7.72 -2.67
CA SER A 84 -20.64 9.12 -2.31
C SER A 84 -20.30 10.00 -3.51
N PHE A 85 -19.71 9.42 -4.54
CA PHE A 85 -19.25 10.13 -5.74
C PHE A 85 -19.92 9.54 -6.98
N LYS A 86 -20.90 10.29 -7.56
CA LYS A 86 -21.65 9.84 -8.75
C LYS A 86 -20.78 9.75 -10.01
N LYS A 87 -19.82 10.68 -10.18
CA LYS A 87 -18.93 10.73 -11.34
C LYS A 87 -17.62 11.40 -10.96
N ILE A 88 -16.52 10.80 -11.37
CA ILE A 88 -15.18 11.36 -11.25
C ILE A 88 -14.74 11.79 -12.64
N ASP A 89 -14.38 13.07 -12.81
CA ASP A 89 -13.96 13.61 -14.09
C ASP A 89 -12.58 13.10 -14.51
N GLU A 90 -12.35 13.02 -15.82
CA GLU A 90 -11.10 12.47 -16.37
C GLU A 90 -9.87 13.34 -16.05
N LYS A 91 -10.04 14.65 -15.90
CA LYS A 91 -8.94 15.55 -15.54
C LYS A 91 -8.39 15.21 -14.16
N THR A 92 -9.29 14.98 -13.19
CA THR A 92 -8.92 14.55 -11.83
C THR A 92 -8.24 13.18 -11.84
N LYS A 93 -8.77 12.20 -12.59
CA LYS A 93 -8.14 10.88 -12.72
C LYS A 93 -6.72 10.98 -13.30
N ASN A 94 -6.56 11.80 -14.34
CA ASN A 94 -5.25 11.99 -14.98
C ASN A 94 -4.25 12.65 -14.04
N LYS A 95 -4.68 13.63 -13.22
CA LYS A 95 -3.82 14.27 -12.22
C LYS A 95 -3.38 13.29 -11.12
N ILE A 96 -4.30 12.43 -10.64
CA ILE A 96 -3.96 11.39 -9.67
C ILE A 96 -2.87 10.48 -10.23
N PHE A 97 -3.05 10.03 -11.48
CA PHE A 97 -2.08 9.16 -12.12
C PHE A 97 -0.75 9.87 -12.38
N GLN A 98 -0.76 11.12 -12.81
CA GLN A 98 0.44 11.92 -12.99
C GLN A 98 1.25 12.04 -11.69
N ASN A 99 0.60 12.36 -10.59
CA ASN A 99 1.26 12.42 -9.28
C ASN A 99 1.88 11.08 -8.87
N PHE A 100 1.27 9.97 -9.29
CA PHE A 100 1.79 8.65 -8.99
C PHE A 100 3.06 8.34 -9.78
N TYR A 101 3.05 8.45 -11.11
CA TYR A 101 4.23 8.11 -11.90
C TYR A 101 5.41 9.04 -11.65
N ASN A 102 5.16 10.30 -11.27
CA ASN A 102 6.21 11.23 -10.87
C ASN A 102 6.99 10.73 -9.63
N ARG A 103 6.32 10.01 -8.69
CA ARG A 103 7.00 9.38 -7.53
C ARG A 103 7.97 8.27 -7.92
N PHE A 104 7.78 7.67 -9.08
CA PHE A 104 8.71 6.68 -9.65
C PHE A 104 9.80 7.33 -10.52
N GLY A 105 9.87 8.67 -10.55
CA GLY A 105 10.85 9.42 -11.34
C GLY A 105 10.53 9.56 -12.83
N TYR A 106 9.30 9.22 -13.24
CA TYR A 106 8.85 9.38 -14.62
C TYR A 106 8.12 10.70 -14.82
N ASN A 107 8.50 11.45 -15.86
CA ASN A 107 7.83 12.70 -16.25
C ASN A 107 6.83 12.48 -17.40
N ASN A 108 6.86 11.31 -18.02
CA ASN A 108 6.05 10.96 -19.18
C ASN A 108 5.21 9.71 -18.89
N LYS A 109 3.91 9.80 -19.21
CA LYS A 109 2.95 8.71 -19.02
C LYS A 109 3.33 7.46 -19.83
N ASP A 110 3.75 7.63 -21.09
CA ASP A 110 4.00 6.50 -21.99
C ASP A 110 5.25 5.71 -21.59
N GLU A 111 6.27 6.41 -21.08
CA GLU A 111 7.45 5.76 -20.48
C GLU A 111 7.08 4.94 -19.25
N PHE A 112 6.22 5.49 -18.40
CA PHE A 112 5.75 4.74 -17.23
C PHE A 112 4.89 3.54 -17.63
N ILE A 113 4.05 3.65 -18.67
CA ILE A 113 3.30 2.50 -19.21
C ILE A 113 4.24 1.43 -19.76
N LYS A 114 5.30 1.80 -20.48
CA LYS A 114 6.33 0.85 -20.91
C LYS A 114 6.96 0.12 -19.73
N PHE A 115 7.30 0.84 -18.66
CA PHE A 115 7.80 0.25 -17.43
C PHE A 115 6.78 -0.72 -16.81
N LEU A 116 5.49 -0.36 -16.69
CA LEU A 116 4.45 -1.25 -16.18
C LEU A 116 4.34 -2.55 -17.00
N ASN A 117 4.48 -2.45 -18.32
CA ASN A 117 4.45 -3.61 -19.21
C ASN A 117 5.62 -4.58 -18.92
N THR A 118 6.82 -4.09 -18.57
CA THR A 118 7.94 -4.95 -18.15
C THR A 118 7.64 -5.72 -16.87
N LYS A 119 6.75 -5.19 -16.02
CA LYS A 119 6.29 -5.83 -14.78
C LYS A 119 5.00 -6.64 -14.97
N ASN A 120 4.49 -6.76 -16.20
CA ASN A 120 3.21 -7.40 -16.53
C ASN A 120 2.03 -6.81 -15.72
N ILE A 121 2.01 -5.49 -15.56
CA ILE A 121 0.93 -4.74 -14.90
C ILE A 121 0.16 -3.95 -15.94
N LYS A 122 -1.15 -4.19 -16.05
CA LYS A 122 -2.02 -3.43 -16.94
C LYS A 122 -2.28 -2.05 -16.36
N PHE A 123 -2.07 -1.02 -17.17
CA PHE A 123 -2.26 0.38 -16.81
C PHE A 123 -3.65 0.66 -16.21
N GLU A 124 -4.72 0.13 -16.83
CA GLU A 124 -6.08 0.38 -16.37
C GLU A 124 -6.34 -0.18 -14.96
N ASN A 125 -5.79 -1.36 -14.63
CA ASN A 125 -5.91 -1.93 -13.30
C ASN A 125 -5.24 -1.05 -12.25
N LEU A 126 -4.05 -0.52 -12.56
CA LEU A 126 -3.34 0.41 -11.68
C LEU A 126 -4.12 1.72 -11.52
N LYS A 127 -4.63 2.29 -12.63
CA LYS A 127 -5.40 3.54 -12.63
C LYS A 127 -6.63 3.44 -11.71
N GLU A 128 -7.40 2.34 -11.80
CA GLU A 128 -8.55 2.11 -10.93
C GLU A 128 -8.15 2.08 -9.44
N LYS A 129 -7.09 1.37 -9.09
CA LYS A 129 -6.59 1.31 -7.70
C LYS A 129 -6.22 2.68 -7.14
N LEU A 130 -5.52 3.48 -7.93
CA LEU A 130 -5.11 4.83 -7.54
C LEU A 130 -6.30 5.76 -7.32
N ILE A 131 -7.34 5.63 -8.16
CA ILE A 131 -8.58 6.39 -8.00
C ILE A 131 -9.27 6.00 -6.69
N VAL A 132 -9.37 4.70 -6.38
CA VAL A 132 -9.96 4.23 -5.12
C VAL A 132 -9.22 4.80 -3.91
N GLU A 133 -7.90 4.74 -3.88
CA GLU A 133 -7.12 5.27 -2.76
C GLU A 133 -7.27 6.80 -2.61
N ALA A 134 -7.19 7.55 -3.71
CA ALA A 134 -7.33 9.01 -3.67
C ALA A 134 -8.72 9.45 -3.20
N PHE A 135 -9.77 8.81 -3.72
CA PHE A 135 -11.15 9.17 -3.35
C PHE A 135 -11.56 8.63 -1.98
N TRP A 136 -10.93 7.55 -1.51
CA TRP A 136 -11.10 7.12 -0.13
C TRP A 136 -10.64 8.20 0.85
N ASN A 137 -9.46 8.75 0.66
CA ASN A 137 -8.95 9.82 1.51
C ASN A 137 -9.85 11.07 1.47
N GLN A 138 -10.34 11.42 0.29
CA GLN A 138 -11.29 12.52 0.14
C GLN A 138 -12.62 12.25 0.86
N LEU A 139 -13.15 11.02 0.76
CA LEU A 139 -14.37 10.61 1.44
C LEU A 139 -14.23 10.70 2.95
N ILE A 140 -13.13 10.19 3.50
CA ILE A 140 -12.82 10.27 4.93
C ILE A 140 -12.75 11.74 5.38
N PHE A 141 -12.04 12.57 4.63
CA PHE A 141 -11.97 14.00 4.92
C PHE A 141 -13.37 14.65 4.94
N ILE A 142 -14.19 14.43 3.92
CA ILE A 142 -15.55 14.99 3.84
C ILE A 142 -16.41 14.52 5.02
N LYS A 143 -16.37 13.24 5.37
CA LYS A 143 -17.18 12.67 6.46
C LYS A 143 -16.78 13.17 7.84
N PHE A 144 -15.50 13.44 8.05
CA PHE A 144 -14.97 13.71 9.40
C PHE A 144 -14.47 15.13 9.61
N LYS A 145 -14.32 15.96 8.57
CA LYS A 145 -13.82 17.36 8.70
C LYS A 145 -14.54 18.18 9.76
N ASN A 146 -15.85 18.02 9.88
CA ASN A 146 -16.66 18.78 10.85
C ASN A 146 -16.53 18.25 12.29
N ARG A 147 -15.91 17.08 12.49
CA ARG A 147 -15.61 16.51 13.82
C ARG A 147 -14.25 16.95 14.34
N ILE A 148 -13.43 17.54 13.50
CA ILE A 148 -12.12 18.08 13.87
C ILE A 148 -12.36 19.45 14.50
N ARG A 149 -12.14 19.55 15.81
CA ARG A 149 -12.12 20.85 16.51
C ARG A 149 -10.70 21.39 16.46
N ILE A 150 -10.52 22.49 15.76
CA ILE A 150 -9.23 23.18 15.68
C ILE A 150 -9.24 24.26 16.76
N ASP A 151 -8.42 24.09 17.80
CA ASP A 151 -8.18 25.13 18.79
C ASP A 151 -7.11 26.11 18.24
N GLN A 152 -7.59 27.19 17.63
CA GLN A 152 -6.71 28.22 17.05
C GLN A 152 -5.77 28.81 18.10
N ASN A 153 -6.23 29.02 19.34
CA ASN A 153 -5.40 29.59 20.41
C ASN A 153 -4.25 28.63 20.80
N SER A 154 -4.50 27.32 20.78
CA SER A 154 -3.45 26.33 21.00
C SER A 154 -2.42 26.36 19.87
N ILE A 155 -2.88 26.40 18.63
CA ILE A 155 -1.99 26.47 17.45
C ILE A 155 -1.16 27.76 17.46
N GLU A 156 -1.76 28.90 17.77
CA GLU A 156 -1.01 30.17 17.86
C GLU A 156 0.03 30.15 18.98
N ARG A 157 -0.30 29.58 20.15
CA ARG A 157 0.67 29.39 21.23
C ARG A 157 1.81 28.50 20.82
N ASP A 158 1.51 27.39 20.15
CA ASP A 158 2.51 26.44 19.67
C ASP A 158 3.42 27.08 18.61
N ILE A 159 2.86 27.87 17.70
CA ILE A 159 3.62 28.65 16.71
C ILE A 159 4.52 29.68 17.41
N LYS A 160 3.97 30.47 18.35
CA LYS A 160 4.77 31.46 19.11
C LYS A 160 5.91 30.81 19.90
N ASN A 161 5.63 29.68 20.54
CA ASN A 161 6.64 28.91 21.27
C ASN A 161 7.69 28.32 20.31
N TYR A 162 7.30 27.83 19.15
CA TYR A 162 8.20 27.32 18.12
C TYR A 162 9.18 28.41 17.60
N TYR A 163 8.69 29.62 17.37
CA TYR A 163 9.56 30.73 16.94
C TYR A 163 10.44 31.30 18.06
N LYS A 164 10.00 31.18 19.32
CA LYS A 164 10.80 31.60 20.49
C LYS A 164 11.84 30.56 20.91
N SER A 165 11.60 29.29 20.64
CA SER A 165 12.56 28.24 20.93
C SER A 165 13.74 28.34 19.97
N LYS A 166 14.95 28.45 20.52
CA LYS A 166 16.22 28.31 19.77
C LYS A 166 16.47 26.84 19.34
N ASP A 167 15.42 25.99 19.38
CA ASP A 167 15.55 24.58 19.06
C ASP A 167 16.00 24.41 17.62
N LYS A 168 17.03 23.60 17.45
CA LYS A 168 17.49 23.16 16.13
C LYS A 168 16.29 22.59 15.35
N LYS A 169 16.10 23.10 14.12
CA LYS A 169 15.05 22.63 13.23
C LYS A 169 15.43 21.25 12.72
N TYR A 170 14.91 20.20 13.34
CA TYR A 170 15.12 18.83 12.87
C TYR A 170 13.98 18.41 11.94
N GLU A 171 14.31 17.65 10.92
CA GLU A 171 13.39 16.86 10.13
C GLU A 171 13.72 15.39 10.36
N PHE A 172 12.68 14.58 10.47
CA PHE A 172 12.81 13.14 10.68
C PHE A 172 12.25 12.41 9.47
N ASN A 173 13.00 11.47 8.93
CA ASN A 173 12.47 10.54 7.93
C ASN A 173 11.87 9.36 8.67
N LEU A 174 10.54 9.28 8.67
CA LEU A 174 9.78 8.35 9.48
C LEU A 174 9.07 7.29 8.66
N SER A 175 8.93 6.15 9.29
CA SER A 175 8.02 5.09 8.86
C SER A 175 7.21 4.61 10.05
N GLU A 176 6.01 4.06 9.81
CA GLU A 176 5.09 3.63 10.86
C GLU A 176 4.54 2.22 10.65
N ILE A 177 4.22 1.57 11.75
CA ILE A 177 3.35 0.38 11.78
C ILE A 177 2.21 0.70 12.75
N GLU A 178 1.00 0.94 12.22
CA GLU A 178 -0.20 1.15 13.02
C GLU A 178 -0.93 -0.17 13.23
N ILE A 179 -1.22 -0.50 14.50
CA ILE A 179 -1.95 -1.72 14.89
C ILE A 179 -3.13 -1.37 15.79
N ASP A 180 -4.13 -2.25 15.86
CA ASP A 180 -5.27 -2.09 16.76
C ASP A 180 -4.86 -2.09 18.23
N PHE A 181 -5.83 -1.76 19.09
CA PHE A 181 -5.70 -2.01 20.51
C PHE A 181 -5.53 -3.51 20.77
N GLU A 182 -4.44 -3.86 21.43
CA GLU A 182 -4.08 -5.22 21.78
C GLU A 182 -4.13 -5.39 23.30
N LYS A 183 -4.60 -6.55 23.76
CA LYS A 183 -4.59 -6.87 25.20
C LYS A 183 -3.17 -6.97 25.78
N ASP A 184 -2.26 -7.52 24.98
CA ASP A 184 -0.84 -7.60 25.30
C ASP A 184 -0.01 -6.99 24.17
N ILE A 185 0.13 -5.66 24.26
CA ILE A 185 0.91 -4.89 23.29
C ILE A 185 2.40 -5.29 23.30
N ASN A 186 2.93 -5.72 24.43
CA ASN A 186 4.34 -6.10 24.52
C ASN A 186 4.62 -7.41 23.77
N SER A 187 3.77 -8.41 23.90
CA SER A 187 3.87 -9.63 23.10
C SER A 187 3.70 -9.36 21.62
N LYS A 188 2.75 -8.49 21.26
CA LYS A 188 2.54 -8.09 19.86
C LYS A 188 3.75 -7.36 19.28
N ARG A 189 4.33 -6.44 20.04
CA ARG A 189 5.57 -5.76 19.66
C ARG A 189 6.72 -6.76 19.43
N LYS A 190 6.92 -7.72 20.34
CA LYS A 190 7.97 -8.74 20.18
C LYS A 190 7.78 -9.58 18.91
N GLU A 191 6.54 -9.95 18.58
CA GLU A 191 6.21 -10.63 17.32
C GLU A 191 6.63 -9.79 16.11
N ILE A 192 6.25 -8.51 16.10
CA ILE A 192 6.56 -7.58 15.02
C ILE A 192 8.07 -7.39 14.88
N LEU A 193 8.80 -7.19 15.99
CA LEU A 193 10.25 -7.01 15.99
C LEU A 193 10.98 -8.23 15.41
N LYS A 194 10.61 -9.46 15.80
CA LYS A 194 11.17 -10.69 15.20
C LYS A 194 10.90 -10.76 13.69
N TYR A 195 9.74 -10.27 13.25
CA TYR A 195 9.40 -10.25 11.85
C TYR A 195 10.21 -9.20 11.09
N ILE A 196 10.42 -8.03 11.71
CA ILE A 196 11.29 -6.96 11.17
C ILE A 196 12.73 -7.45 11.02
N GLU A 197 13.26 -8.15 12.02
CA GLU A 197 14.61 -8.73 11.98
C GLU A 197 14.78 -9.67 10.78
N LYS A 198 13.79 -10.52 10.54
CA LYS A 198 13.84 -11.50 9.45
C LYS A 198 13.60 -10.91 8.05
N PHE A 199 12.67 -9.98 7.91
CA PHE A 199 12.17 -9.52 6.62
C PHE A 199 12.35 -8.00 6.38
N GLY A 200 12.70 -7.25 7.41
CA GLY A 200 12.83 -5.80 7.39
C GLY A 200 11.51 -5.07 7.68
N PHE A 201 11.65 -3.79 8.10
CA PHE A 201 10.54 -2.94 8.52
C PHE A 201 9.44 -2.80 7.45
N LYS A 202 9.83 -2.54 6.19
CA LYS A 202 8.85 -2.34 5.09
C LYS A 202 7.93 -3.55 4.89
N VAL A 203 8.45 -4.76 5.01
CA VAL A 203 7.64 -5.98 4.87
C VAL A 203 6.76 -6.20 6.10
N ALA A 204 7.27 -5.89 7.29
CA ALA A 204 6.47 -5.94 8.52
C ALA A 204 5.32 -4.92 8.46
N ALA A 205 5.56 -3.70 7.99
CA ALA A 205 4.51 -2.70 7.80
C ALA A 205 3.42 -3.17 6.84
N ASN A 206 3.77 -3.77 5.70
CA ASN A 206 2.78 -4.36 4.79
C ASN A 206 1.92 -5.44 5.46
N LYS A 207 2.51 -6.23 6.37
CA LYS A 207 1.83 -7.35 7.03
C LYS A 207 0.95 -6.92 8.20
N TYR A 208 1.48 -6.05 9.05
CA TYR A 208 0.89 -5.74 10.36
C TYR A 208 0.18 -4.39 10.41
N SER A 209 0.62 -3.42 9.60
CA SER A 209 0.07 -2.07 9.69
C SER A 209 -1.32 -1.97 9.06
N LYS A 210 -2.20 -1.25 9.75
CA LYS A 210 -3.54 -0.87 9.27
C LYS A 210 -3.56 0.46 8.54
N SER A 211 -2.53 1.26 8.71
CA SER A 211 -2.37 2.54 8.03
C SER A 211 -2.36 2.36 6.50
N ASP A 212 -2.85 3.37 5.79
CA ASP A 212 -2.77 3.40 4.32
C ASP A 212 -1.32 3.45 3.80
N THR A 213 -0.38 3.90 4.65
CA THR A 213 1.07 3.84 4.37
C THR A 213 1.59 2.40 4.30
N SER A 214 0.86 1.43 4.84
CA SER A 214 1.26 0.01 4.86
C SER A 214 1.65 -0.50 3.47
N LYS A 215 0.92 -0.13 2.42
CA LYS A 215 1.22 -0.54 1.04
C LYS A 215 2.58 -0.05 0.54
N PHE A 216 3.06 1.06 1.09
CA PHE A 216 4.36 1.65 0.80
C PHE A 216 5.43 1.26 1.84
N GLY A 217 5.18 0.19 2.59
CA GLY A 217 6.11 -0.26 3.63
C GLY A 217 6.11 0.62 4.88
N GLY A 218 4.99 1.32 5.14
CA GLY A 218 4.82 2.20 6.28
C GLY A 218 5.50 3.57 6.13
N GLU A 219 6.05 3.89 4.96
CA GLU A 219 6.83 5.11 4.74
C GLU A 219 5.94 6.37 4.81
N ILE A 220 6.27 7.28 5.73
CA ILE A 220 5.66 8.60 5.88
C ILE A 220 6.52 9.66 5.18
N GLY A 221 7.85 9.46 5.20
CA GLY A 221 8.84 10.38 4.63
C GLY A 221 9.32 11.45 5.62
N TRP A 222 9.85 12.56 5.08
CA TRP A 222 10.44 13.64 5.88
C TRP A 222 9.37 14.53 6.53
N ILE A 223 9.41 14.58 7.86
CA ILE A 223 8.49 15.38 8.68
C ILE A 223 9.27 16.33 9.57
N LYS A 224 8.89 17.60 9.52
CA LYS A 224 9.44 18.61 10.44
C LYS A 224 9.07 18.29 11.88
N SER A 225 10.00 18.43 12.81
CA SER A 225 9.74 18.19 14.25
C SER A 225 8.55 18.98 14.79
N SER A 226 8.28 20.16 14.22
CA SER A 226 7.12 20.98 14.58
C SER A 226 5.76 20.39 14.22
N ARG A 227 5.71 19.39 13.34
CA ARG A 227 4.48 18.69 12.93
C ARG A 227 4.19 17.46 13.79
N LEU A 228 5.15 17.03 14.59
CA LEU A 228 5.01 15.88 15.47
C LEU A 228 4.37 16.29 16.79
N THR A 229 3.46 15.45 17.30
CA THR A 229 2.93 15.64 18.65
C THR A 229 4.05 15.54 19.69
N LYS A 230 3.86 16.15 20.85
CA LYS A 230 4.85 16.10 21.95
C LYS A 230 5.19 14.65 22.34
N THR A 231 4.20 13.78 22.33
CA THR A 231 4.37 12.35 22.65
C THR A 231 5.28 11.66 21.63
N ILE A 232 5.01 11.80 20.32
CA ILE A 232 5.82 11.21 19.27
C ILE A 232 7.24 11.77 19.31
N LYS A 233 7.40 13.09 19.42
CA LYS A 233 8.70 13.76 19.50
C LYS A 233 9.54 13.22 20.67
N ASN A 234 8.93 13.05 21.83
CA ASN A 234 9.61 12.51 23.00
C ASN A 234 10.06 11.05 22.83
N GLN A 235 9.32 10.23 22.10
CA GLN A 235 9.71 8.84 21.84
C GLN A 235 10.83 8.76 20.81
N ILE A 236 10.73 9.51 19.71
CA ILE A 236 11.74 9.55 18.66
C ILE A 236 13.08 10.08 19.21
N SER A 237 13.05 11.06 20.14
CA SER A 237 14.29 11.59 20.74
C SER A 237 15.06 10.61 21.63
N LYS A 238 14.46 9.48 21.99
CA LYS A 238 15.09 8.44 22.83
C LYS A 238 15.76 7.32 22.05
N ILE A 239 15.58 7.31 20.75
CA ILE A 239 16.08 6.25 19.87
C ILE A 239 17.09 6.81 18.86
N ASN A 240 17.95 5.94 18.35
CA ASN A 240 18.87 6.24 17.27
C ASN A 240 18.22 6.04 15.89
N ILE A 241 18.87 6.54 14.85
CA ILE A 241 18.43 6.33 13.47
C ILE A 241 18.43 4.83 13.16
N GLY A 242 17.32 4.33 12.67
CA GLY A 242 17.11 2.91 12.34
C GLY A 242 16.52 2.07 13.47
N GLU A 243 16.37 2.62 14.67
CA GLU A 243 15.70 1.97 15.78
C GLU A 243 14.17 2.18 15.74
N ILE A 244 13.46 1.38 16.51
CA ILE A 244 12.00 1.36 16.58
C ILE A 244 11.56 1.80 17.97
N THR A 245 10.60 2.70 18.04
CA THR A 245 10.07 3.23 19.30
C THR A 245 9.37 2.15 20.13
N GLU A 246 9.19 2.44 21.41
CA GLU A 246 8.14 1.75 22.18
C GLU A 246 6.77 2.07 21.58
N PRO A 247 5.76 1.19 21.79
CA PRO A 247 4.41 1.42 21.29
C PRO A 247 3.85 2.75 21.78
N ILE A 248 3.44 3.59 20.87
CA ILE A 248 2.82 4.89 21.16
C ILE A 248 1.33 4.73 20.98
N GLN A 249 0.57 4.92 22.06
CA GLN A 249 -0.88 4.86 22.02
C GLN A 249 -1.46 6.05 21.25
N THR A 250 -2.41 5.76 20.38
CA THR A 250 -3.19 6.73 19.60
C THR A 250 -4.69 6.56 19.88
N SER A 251 -5.53 7.37 19.23
CA SER A 251 -6.99 7.18 19.28
C SER A 251 -7.48 5.89 18.61
N ASN A 252 -6.67 5.29 17.74
CA ASN A 252 -7.07 4.17 16.89
C ASN A 252 -6.34 2.85 17.22
N GLY A 253 -5.41 2.88 18.18
CA GLY A 253 -4.58 1.73 18.52
C GLY A 253 -3.20 2.15 18.98
N TYR A 254 -2.17 1.50 18.44
CA TYR A 254 -0.76 1.80 18.73
C TYR A 254 0.01 2.01 17.44
N ILE A 255 1.03 2.87 17.48
CA ILE A 255 2.05 3.02 16.44
C ILE A 255 3.44 2.66 16.98
N LEU A 256 4.24 2.03 16.11
CA LEU A 256 5.66 1.71 16.30
C LEU A 256 6.49 2.51 15.31
#